data_b99562158558ab694772f382f47d94bc
#
_entry.id   b99562158558ab694772f382f47d94bc
#
_cell.length_a   1.000
_cell.length_b   1.000
_cell.length_c   1.000
_cell.angle_alpha   90.00
_cell.angle_beta   90.00
_cell.angle_gamma   90.00
#
_symmetry.space_group_name_H-M   'P 1'
#
loop_
_entity.id
_entity.type
_entity.pdbx_description
1 polymer ?
#
loop_
_entity_poly.entity_id
_entity_poly.type
_entity_poly.pdbx_seq_one_letter_code
_entity_poly.pdbx_strand_id
1 'polypeptide(L)' 'MSVKFYTRFVADLGARGPSEYTGIVELGGQEAVPTDPRRVARLLARDLDLEAEEIRVLQWARLH' A
#
# COMPACT_ATOMS: atom_id res chain seq x y z
N MET A 1 -16.28 7.41 9.09
CA MET A 1 -15.72 7.95 7.85
C MET A 1 -14.50 7.15 7.44
N SER A 2 -14.37 6.91 6.16
CA SER A 2 -13.19 6.24 5.64
C SER A 2 -12.24 7.25 4.99
N VAL A 3 -10.97 6.91 4.98
CA VAL A 3 -9.92 7.70 4.34
C VAL A 3 -9.30 6.84 3.25
N LYS A 4 -9.10 7.41 2.09
CA LYS A 4 -8.51 6.71 0.95
C LYS A 4 -7.16 7.30 0.60
N PHE A 5 -6.24 6.42 0.21
CA PHE A 5 -4.90 6.81 -0.23
C PHE A 5 -4.61 6.25 -1.60
N TYR A 6 -4.04 7.08 -2.45
CA TYR A 6 -3.38 6.62 -3.66
C TYR A 6 -2.00 6.08 -3.28
N THR A 7 -1.63 4.92 -3.82
CA THR A 7 -0.31 4.34 -3.61
C THR A 7 0.32 3.95 -4.93
N ARG A 8 1.64 4.10 -5.02
CA ARG A 8 2.45 3.54 -6.10
C ARG A 8 3.57 2.75 -5.46
N PHE A 9 3.72 1.51 -5.87
CA PHE A 9 4.64 0.60 -5.21
C PHE A 9 5.19 -0.44 -6.17
N VAL A 10 6.30 -1.06 -5.77
CA VAL A 10 6.90 -2.19 -6.47
C VAL A 10 6.66 -3.45 -5.65
N ALA A 11 6.19 -4.50 -6.29
CA ALA A 11 6.00 -5.80 -5.65
C ALA A 11 6.20 -6.90 -6.67
N ASP A 12 6.59 -8.09 -6.17
CA ASP A 12 6.71 -9.29 -6.99
C ASP A 12 5.46 -10.12 -6.78
N LEU A 13 4.52 -10.03 -7.72
CA LEU A 13 3.23 -10.73 -7.63
C LEU A 13 3.17 -11.98 -8.50
N GLY A 14 4.26 -12.39 -9.13
CA GLY A 14 4.22 -13.56 -9.97
C GLY A 14 5.47 -13.82 -10.76
N ALA A 15 5.32 -14.56 -11.86
CA ALA A 15 6.41 -15.15 -12.61
C ALA A 15 7.32 -14.16 -13.35
N ARG A 16 6.93 -12.91 -13.43
CA ARG A 16 7.71 -11.88 -14.16
C ARG A 16 8.65 -11.07 -13.27
N GLY A 17 8.73 -11.39 -11.99
CA GLY A 17 9.54 -10.66 -11.05
C GLY A 17 8.92 -9.32 -10.61
N PRO A 18 9.69 -8.45 -9.98
CA PRO A 18 9.16 -7.19 -9.46
C PRO A 18 8.62 -6.27 -10.54
N SER A 19 7.45 -5.68 -10.28
CA SER A 19 6.82 -4.73 -11.20
C SER A 19 6.22 -3.58 -10.41
N GLU A 20 6.00 -2.45 -11.07
CA GLU A 20 5.38 -1.30 -10.45
C GLU A 20 3.86 -1.39 -10.60
N TYR A 21 3.16 -1.09 -9.52
CA TYR A 21 1.70 -1.12 -9.46
C TYR A 21 1.19 0.15 -8.83
N THR A 22 -0.08 0.44 -9.08
CA THR A 22 -0.81 1.50 -8.39
C THR A 22 -2.03 0.89 -7.72
N GLY A 23 -2.46 1.49 -6.62
CA GLY A 23 -3.64 1.01 -5.91
C GLY A 23 -4.20 2.06 -4.98
N ILE A 24 -5.46 1.87 -4.62
CA ILE A 24 -6.15 2.70 -3.63
C ILE A 24 -6.32 1.86 -2.37
N VAL A 25 -5.87 2.40 -1.25
CA VAL A 25 -6.04 1.79 0.08
C VAL A 25 -7.08 2.59 0.85
N GLU A 26 -8.07 1.90 1.41
CA GLU A 26 -9.08 2.52 2.24
C GLU A 26 -8.87 2.14 3.69
N LEU A 27 -8.88 3.13 4.57
CA LEU A 27 -8.76 2.93 6.02
C LEU A 27 -10.09 3.16 6.69
N GLY A 28 -10.42 2.30 7.64
CA GLY A 28 -11.60 2.47 8.48
C GLY A 28 -11.45 3.67 9.42
N GLY A 29 -12.56 4.11 9.99
CA GLY A 29 -12.65 5.36 10.72
C GLY A 29 -11.76 5.52 11.94
N GLN A 30 -11.26 4.41 12.51
CA GLN A 30 -10.39 4.48 13.70
C GLN A 30 -8.94 4.17 13.41
N GLU A 31 -8.61 3.83 12.19
CA GLU A 31 -7.22 3.58 11.83
C GLU A 31 -6.49 4.90 11.62
N ALA A 32 -5.27 4.97 12.15
CA ALA A 32 -4.45 6.15 12.00
C ALA A 32 -3.96 6.29 10.56
N VAL A 33 -3.89 7.53 10.09
CA VAL A 33 -3.31 7.83 8.78
C VAL A 33 -1.84 7.44 8.81
N PRO A 34 -1.36 6.63 7.85
CA PRO A 34 0.04 6.25 7.83
C PRO A 34 0.93 7.47 7.57
N THR A 35 2.03 7.54 8.30
CA THR A 35 2.98 8.65 8.21
C THR A 35 4.33 8.21 7.66
N ASP A 36 4.49 6.91 7.38
CA ASP A 36 5.74 6.40 6.84
C ASP A 36 5.48 5.25 5.84
N PRO A 37 6.44 4.98 4.95
CA PRO A 37 6.25 3.97 3.91
C PRO A 37 6.09 2.54 4.44
N ARG A 38 6.62 2.22 5.62
CA ARG A 38 6.48 0.89 6.19
C ARG A 38 5.04 0.58 6.56
N ARG A 39 4.32 1.56 7.09
CA ARG A 39 2.90 1.39 7.41
C ARG A 39 2.07 1.21 6.16
N VAL A 40 2.37 1.98 5.11
CA VAL A 40 1.70 1.83 3.83
C VAL A 40 1.97 0.44 3.26
N ALA A 41 3.22 -0.04 3.33
CA ALA A 41 3.56 -1.38 2.86
C ALA A 41 2.79 -2.47 3.62
N ARG A 42 2.60 -2.33 4.92
CA ARG A 42 1.83 -3.29 5.71
C ARG A 42 0.36 -3.33 5.30
N LEU A 43 -0.22 -2.17 5.02
CA LEU A 43 -1.60 -2.09 4.56
C LEU A 43 -1.76 -2.75 3.19
N LEU A 44 -0.83 -2.49 2.28
CA LEU A 44 -0.83 -3.13 0.97
C LEU A 44 -0.63 -4.63 1.07
N ALA A 45 0.29 -5.07 1.93
CA ALA A 45 0.56 -6.49 2.13
C ALA A 45 -0.69 -7.22 2.62
N ARG A 46 -1.43 -6.63 3.55
CA ARG A 46 -2.68 -7.20 4.05
C ARG A 46 -3.69 -7.38 2.94
N ASP A 47 -3.85 -6.37 2.10
CA ASP A 47 -4.83 -6.39 1.02
C ASP A 47 -4.45 -7.33 -0.12
N LEU A 48 -3.14 -7.51 -0.36
CA LEU A 48 -2.62 -8.33 -1.45
C LEU A 48 -2.21 -9.73 -1.02
N ASP A 49 -2.34 -10.05 0.27
CA ASP A 49 -1.90 -11.32 0.85
C ASP A 49 -0.42 -11.59 0.62
N LEU A 50 0.39 -10.56 0.85
CA LEU A 50 1.84 -10.60 0.72
C LEU A 50 2.51 -10.25 2.04
N GLU A 51 3.83 -10.48 2.11
CA GLU A 51 4.62 -9.98 3.22
C GLU A 51 5.02 -8.53 2.97
N ALA A 52 5.07 -7.72 4.02
CA ALA A 52 5.41 -6.31 3.88
C ALA A 52 6.80 -6.09 3.27
N GLU A 53 7.74 -7.01 3.53
CA GLU A 53 9.09 -6.95 2.97
C GLU A 53 9.12 -7.13 1.45
N GLU A 54 8.07 -7.69 0.87
CA GLU A 54 7.96 -7.87 -0.58
C GLU A 54 7.47 -6.63 -1.30
N ILE A 55 7.11 -5.59 -0.54
CA ILE A 55 6.53 -4.37 -1.09
C ILE A 55 7.44 -3.18 -0.83
N ARG A 56 7.78 -2.45 -1.89
CA ARG A 56 8.51 -1.20 -1.79
C ARG A 56 7.61 -0.06 -2.22
N VAL A 57 7.22 0.80 -1.29
CA VAL A 57 6.35 1.93 -1.58
C VAL A 57 7.18 3.06 -2.18
N LEU A 58 6.76 3.53 -3.35
CA LEU A 58 7.41 4.63 -4.05
C LEU A 58 6.73 5.97 -3.73
N GLN A 59 5.40 5.96 -3.59
CA GLN A 59 4.63 7.16 -3.36
C GLN A 59 3.31 6.80 -2.70
N TRP A 60 2.84 7.65 -1.81
CA TRP A 60 1.46 7.57 -1.32
C TRP A 60 0.95 8.99 -1.09
N ALA A 61 -0.35 9.16 -1.28
CA ALA A 61 -1.00 10.45 -1.07
C ALA A 61 -2.43 10.24 -0.64
N ARG A 62 -2.88 11.06 0.30
CA ARG A 62 -4.26 11.03 0.73
C ARG A 62 -5.15 11.59 -0.38
N LEU A 63 -6.24 10.88 -0.66
CA LEU A 63 -7.27 11.35 -1.58
C LEU A 63 -8.31 12.17 -0.82
N HIS A 64 -8.71 13.26 -1.40
CA HIS A 64 -9.69 14.17 -0.81
C HIS A 64 -11.06 14.04 -1.47
#